data_bff8ff861898e0e2c82ed4f3b6bc48d8
#
_entry.id   bff8ff861898e0e2c82ed4f3b6bc48d8
#
_cell.length_a   1.000
_cell.length_b   1.000
_cell.length_c   1.000
_cell.angle_alpha   90.00
_cell.angle_beta   90.00
_cell.angle_gamma   90.00
#
_symmetry.space_group_name_H-M   'P 1'
#
loop_
_entity.id
_entity.type
_entity.pdbx_description
1 polymer ?
#
loop_
_entity_poly.entity_id
_entity_poly.type
_entity_poly.pdbx_seq_one_letter_code
_entity_poly.pdbx_strand_id
1 'polypeptide(L)'
;ALMKGESAACEVAESGSSSIVEIVDEEKGTFIIKDWSDYPDDYVPVPDQNKVWTFLEGDEYNSARDSANIFNRNMRAADPYYANNGLEIHEIEPVKMGGSPTDINNKTAIQSQVHRRYVTPWWSKIRDEVKKGLN
;
A
#
# COMPACT_ATOMS: atom_id res chain seq x y z
N ALA A 1 12.09 -22.98 -6.75
CA ALA A 1 12.60 -23.09 -7.32
C ALA A 1 12.57 -23.35 -7.21
N LEU A 2 12.73 -23.64 -7.08
CA LEU A 2 13.14 -23.84 -7.55
C LEU A 2 13.07 -24.02 -7.49
N MET A 3 12.80 -24.05 -7.40
CA MET A 3 13.17 -24.16 -7.85
C MET A 3 13.06 -24.36 -7.84
N LYS A 4 12.89 -24.40 -7.65
CA LYS A 4 13.14 -24.54 -7.97
C LYS A 4 12.72 -24.78 -7.95
N GLY A 5 12.37 -25.11 -7.76
CA GLY A 5 12.47 -25.24 -8.37
C GLY A 5 11.97 -25.57 -7.91
N GLU A 6 11.81 -25.40 -7.83
CA GLU A 6 11.91 -25.49 -8.00
C GLU A 6 11.79 -25.58 -7.55
N SER A 7 11.48 -25.80 -7.26
CA SER A 7 11.89 -25.92 -7.46
C SER A 7 11.92 -25.86 -7.11
N ALA A 8 11.62 -25.64 -6.79
CA ALA A 8 12.14 -25.52 -7.07
C ALA A 8 11.92 -25.34 -6.82
N ALA A 9 11.67 -25.28 -6.51
CA ALA A 9 11.95 -25.03 -6.74
C ALA A 9 11.72 -24.92 -6.18
N CYS A 10 11.62 -25.00 -5.80
CA CYS A 10 11.97 -24.77 -5.69
C CYS A 10 11.81 -24.46 -5.00
N GLU A 11 11.79 -24.47 -4.63
CA GLU A 11 12.14 -23.88 -4.15
C GLU A 11 12.28 -23.06 -3.97
N VAL A 12 12.43 -23.01 -4.07
CA VAL A 12 12.84 -22.07 -3.82
C VAL A 12 12.41 -21.35 -3.45
N ALA A 13 12.33 -21.22 -3.19
CA ALA A 13 12.08 -20.42 -2.88
C ALA A 13 11.52 -19.79 -2.70
N GLU A 14 11.29 -19.87 -2.98
CA GLU A 14 10.77 -19.06 -2.72
C GLU A 14 10.66 -18.20 -1.63
N SER A 15 11.67 -17.83 -1.35
CA SER A 15 11.89 -17.04 -0.17
C SER A 15 11.24 -15.67 -0.22
N GLY A 16 11.11 -15.06 -1.38
CA GLY A 16 10.55 -13.72 -1.55
C GLY A 16 9.03 -13.67 -1.64
N SER A 17 8.35 -14.78 -1.52
CA SER A 17 6.91 -14.82 -1.79
C SER A 17 6.16 -15.58 -0.71
N SER A 18 4.88 -15.23 -0.54
CA SER A 18 3.98 -15.89 0.39
C SER A 18 2.65 -16.15 -0.33
N SER A 19 1.64 -16.63 0.40
CA SER A 19 0.29 -16.76 -0.16
C SER A 19 -0.39 -15.41 -0.38
N ILE A 20 0.13 -14.34 0.24
CA ILE A 20 -0.48 -13.01 0.20
C ILE A 20 0.19 -12.13 -0.85
N VAL A 21 1.52 -12.11 -0.91
CA VAL A 21 2.26 -11.28 -1.86
C VAL A 21 3.29 -12.12 -2.60
N GLU A 22 3.62 -11.65 -3.79
CA GLU A 22 4.70 -12.25 -4.59
C GLU A 22 5.68 -11.15 -4.98
N ILE A 23 6.95 -11.35 -4.67
CA ILE A 23 8.01 -10.40 -5.04
C ILE A 23 8.33 -10.60 -6.51
N VAL A 24 8.26 -9.50 -7.28
CA VAL A 24 8.54 -9.52 -8.71
C VAL A 24 10.01 -9.25 -8.96
N ASP A 25 10.54 -8.18 -8.36
CA ASP A 25 11.95 -7.80 -8.50
C ASP A 25 12.44 -7.28 -7.15
N GLU A 26 13.34 -8.03 -6.55
CA GLU A 26 13.83 -7.74 -5.20
C GLU A 26 14.61 -6.43 -5.15
N GLU A 27 15.42 -6.16 -6.18
CA GLU A 27 16.24 -4.94 -6.23
C GLU A 27 15.39 -3.69 -6.37
N LYS A 28 14.34 -3.78 -7.19
CA LYS A 28 13.44 -2.66 -7.41
C LYS A 28 12.38 -2.53 -6.33
N GLY A 29 12.23 -3.56 -5.49
CA GLY A 29 11.19 -3.58 -4.46
C GLY A 29 9.79 -3.73 -5.03
N THR A 30 9.66 -4.38 -6.20
CA THR A 30 8.35 -4.55 -6.82
C THR A 30 7.70 -5.87 -6.42
N PHE A 31 6.38 -5.84 -6.32
CA PHE A 31 5.61 -7.00 -5.87
C PHE A 31 4.18 -6.93 -6.39
N ILE A 32 3.48 -8.07 -6.33
CA ILE A 32 2.04 -8.12 -6.58
C ILE A 32 1.35 -8.61 -5.31
N ILE A 33 0.09 -8.24 -5.15
CA ILE A 33 -0.76 -8.71 -4.06
C ILE A 33 -1.68 -9.78 -4.63
N LYS A 34 -1.58 -10.99 -4.10
CA LYS A 34 -2.33 -12.14 -4.61
C LYS A 34 -3.62 -12.37 -3.86
N ASP A 35 -3.67 -12.00 -2.58
CA ASP A 35 -4.81 -12.27 -1.72
C ASP A 35 -5.41 -10.95 -1.23
N TRP A 36 -6.56 -10.60 -1.78
CA TRP A 36 -7.31 -9.39 -1.42
C TRP A 36 -8.43 -9.69 -0.43
N SER A 37 -8.46 -10.90 0.14
CA SER A 37 -9.43 -11.27 1.17
C SER A 37 -9.33 -10.28 2.32
N ASP A 38 -10.46 -9.98 2.90
CA ASP A 38 -10.56 -9.07 4.04
C ASP A 38 -10.17 -7.62 3.74
N TYR A 39 -9.95 -7.27 2.46
CA TYR A 39 -9.79 -5.86 2.11
C TYR A 39 -11.07 -5.12 2.49
N PRO A 40 -10.98 -3.94 3.15
CA PRO A 40 -12.17 -3.25 3.67
C PRO A 40 -12.94 -2.51 2.58
N ASP A 41 -13.41 -3.23 1.58
CA ASP A 41 -14.10 -2.67 0.41
C ASP A 41 -15.48 -2.11 0.72
N ASP A 42 -16.05 -2.43 1.88
CA ASP A 42 -17.29 -1.80 2.35
C ASP A 42 -17.08 -0.34 2.74
N TYR A 43 -15.83 0.06 2.99
CA TYR A 43 -15.51 1.37 3.56
C TYR A 43 -14.66 2.24 2.65
N VAL A 44 -13.84 1.64 1.80
CA VAL A 44 -12.89 2.38 0.96
C VAL A 44 -12.87 1.80 -0.46
N PRO A 45 -12.53 2.65 -1.47
CA PRO A 45 -12.42 2.15 -2.84
C PRO A 45 -11.32 1.10 -2.95
N VAL A 46 -11.55 0.13 -3.85
CA VAL A 46 -10.58 -0.92 -4.13
C VAL A 46 -9.61 -0.40 -5.18
N PRO A 47 -8.28 -0.48 -4.94
CA PRO A 47 -7.31 -0.11 -5.97
C PRO A 47 -7.23 -1.17 -7.05
N ASP A 48 -6.41 -0.93 -8.09
CA ASP A 48 -6.20 -1.90 -9.16
C ASP A 48 -5.54 -3.15 -8.59
N GLN A 49 -6.28 -4.26 -8.59
CA GLN A 49 -5.82 -5.53 -8.01
C GLN A 49 -4.77 -6.23 -8.87
N ASN A 50 -4.61 -5.79 -10.12
CA ASN A 50 -3.72 -6.46 -11.07
C ASN A 50 -2.42 -5.70 -11.29
N LYS A 51 -2.17 -4.65 -10.52
CA LYS A 51 -0.98 -3.84 -10.74
C LYS A 51 0.24 -4.44 -10.05
N VAL A 52 1.40 -4.03 -10.55
CA VAL A 52 2.68 -4.25 -9.87
C VAL A 52 2.95 -3.02 -8.99
N TRP A 53 3.18 -3.27 -7.71
CA TRP A 53 3.41 -2.23 -6.71
C TRP A 53 4.90 -2.04 -6.48
N THR A 54 5.30 -0.88 -5.98
CA THR A 54 6.70 -0.61 -5.63
C THR A 54 6.79 -0.23 -4.15
N PHE A 55 7.51 -1.00 -3.38
CA PHE A 55 7.69 -0.74 -1.95
C PHE A 55 8.76 0.35 -1.78
N LEU A 56 8.35 1.51 -1.27
CA LEU A 56 9.26 2.65 -1.11
C LEU A 56 9.90 2.62 0.28
N GLU A 57 11.18 2.97 0.33
CA GLU A 57 11.93 3.08 1.57
C GLU A 57 12.90 4.25 1.51
N GLY A 58 13.43 4.64 2.68
CA GLY A 58 14.47 5.67 2.78
C GLY A 58 14.02 7.02 2.24
N ASP A 59 14.92 7.68 1.53
CA ASP A 59 14.68 9.05 1.05
C ASP A 59 13.55 9.14 0.06
N GLU A 60 13.38 8.11 -0.79
CA GLU A 60 12.26 8.05 -1.73
C GLU A 60 10.92 8.07 -1.01
N TYR A 61 10.80 7.25 0.01
CA TYR A 61 9.57 7.21 0.79
C TYR A 61 9.36 8.53 1.53
N ASN A 62 10.40 9.05 2.17
CA ASN A 62 10.31 10.28 2.95
C ASN A 62 9.88 11.45 2.09
N SER A 63 10.45 11.56 0.89
CA SER A 63 10.09 12.61 -0.06
C SER A 63 8.63 12.49 -0.52
N ALA A 64 8.21 11.28 -0.87
CA ALA A 64 6.83 11.05 -1.30
C ALA A 64 5.85 11.31 -0.16
N ARG A 65 6.19 10.88 1.06
CA ARG A 65 5.35 11.11 2.23
C ARG A 65 5.20 12.59 2.53
N ASP A 66 6.29 13.35 2.43
CA ASP A 66 6.24 14.79 2.63
C ASP A 66 5.34 15.47 1.61
N SER A 67 5.45 15.07 0.34
CA SER A 67 4.60 15.61 -0.73
C SER A 67 3.13 15.32 -0.45
N ALA A 68 2.81 14.11 -0.03
CA ALA A 68 1.43 13.73 0.31
C ALA A 68 0.92 14.53 1.51
N ASN A 69 1.75 14.71 2.53
CA ASN A 69 1.35 15.46 3.73
C ASN A 69 1.02 16.91 3.40
N ILE A 70 1.84 17.54 2.55
CA ILE A 70 1.61 18.92 2.10
C ILE A 70 0.32 19.00 1.29
N PHE A 71 0.14 18.09 0.34
CA PHE A 71 -1.05 18.05 -0.51
C PHE A 71 -2.32 17.88 0.34
N ASN A 72 -2.29 16.92 1.26
CA ASN A 72 -3.45 16.63 2.11
C ASN A 72 -3.77 17.79 3.04
N ARG A 73 -2.73 18.42 3.60
CA ARG A 73 -2.93 19.59 4.47
C ARG A 73 -3.59 20.72 3.69
N ASN A 74 -3.15 20.97 2.46
CA ASN A 74 -3.73 22.02 1.63
C ASN A 74 -5.17 21.71 1.25
N MET A 75 -5.50 20.46 0.94
CA MET A 75 -6.88 20.04 0.68
C MET A 75 -7.77 20.32 1.89
N ARG A 76 -7.30 19.93 3.07
CA ARG A 76 -8.08 20.09 4.32
C ARG A 76 -8.27 21.57 4.67
N ALA A 77 -7.24 22.38 4.43
CA ALA A 77 -7.32 23.82 4.69
C ALA A 77 -8.27 24.52 3.74
N ALA A 78 -8.35 24.04 2.51
CA ALA A 78 -9.21 24.66 1.49
C ALA A 78 -10.70 24.35 1.69
N ASP A 79 -11.02 23.27 2.43
CA ASP A 79 -12.40 22.83 2.59
C ASP A 79 -12.67 22.41 4.05
N PRO A 80 -13.39 23.24 4.81
CA PRO A 80 -13.70 22.92 6.21
C PRO A 80 -14.58 21.67 6.39
N TYR A 81 -15.16 21.16 5.31
CA TYR A 81 -15.97 19.94 5.34
C TYR A 81 -15.22 18.78 6.00
N TYR A 82 -13.93 18.64 5.70
CA TYR A 82 -13.14 17.54 6.24
C TYR A 82 -13.06 17.61 7.77
N ALA A 83 -12.64 18.75 8.30
CA ALA A 83 -12.52 18.92 9.75
C ALA A 83 -13.88 18.85 10.44
N ASN A 84 -14.91 19.48 9.83
CA ASN A 84 -16.24 19.53 10.42
C ASN A 84 -16.90 18.16 10.51
N ASN A 85 -16.47 17.20 9.68
CA ASN A 85 -17.05 15.86 9.65
C ASN A 85 -16.09 14.78 10.15
N GLY A 86 -14.96 15.18 10.75
CA GLY A 86 -13.99 14.23 11.31
C GLY A 86 -13.35 13.32 10.28
N LEU A 87 -13.12 13.84 9.07
CA LEU A 87 -12.60 13.05 7.98
C LEU A 87 -11.10 13.21 7.81
N GLU A 88 -10.46 12.13 7.41
CA GLU A 88 -9.05 12.10 7.03
C GLU A 88 -8.94 11.86 5.53
N ILE A 89 -7.86 12.34 4.93
CA ILE A 89 -7.56 12.05 3.53
C ILE A 89 -6.80 10.74 3.49
N HIS A 90 -7.35 9.77 2.75
CA HIS A 90 -6.75 8.45 2.58
C HIS A 90 -6.24 8.31 1.15
N GLU A 91 -5.00 7.84 0.97
CA GLU A 91 -4.51 7.44 -0.35
C GLU A 91 -5.01 6.03 -0.64
N ILE A 92 -5.77 5.89 -1.73
CA ILE A 92 -6.34 4.60 -2.14
C ILE A 92 -5.22 3.60 -2.42
N GLU A 93 -4.18 4.06 -3.12
CA GLU A 93 -2.93 3.32 -3.28
C GLU A 93 -1.91 3.99 -2.37
N PRO A 94 -1.52 3.33 -1.27
CA PRO A 94 -0.65 3.98 -0.28
C PRO A 94 0.69 4.41 -0.87
N VAL A 95 1.16 5.56 -0.39
CA VAL A 95 2.45 6.10 -0.82
C VAL A 95 3.58 5.11 -0.53
N LYS A 96 3.52 4.39 0.59
CA LYS A 96 4.52 3.38 0.94
C LYS A 96 4.62 2.28 -0.11
N MET A 97 3.52 2.01 -0.80
CA MET A 97 3.42 0.96 -1.84
C MET A 97 3.53 1.55 -3.24
N GLY A 98 4.04 2.78 -3.35
CA GLY A 98 4.27 3.42 -4.64
C GLY A 98 3.10 4.21 -5.20
N GLY A 99 2.03 4.39 -4.43
CA GLY A 99 0.89 5.20 -4.87
C GLY A 99 1.26 6.67 -4.98
N SER A 100 0.54 7.39 -5.85
CA SER A 100 0.83 8.81 -6.07
C SER A 100 0.54 9.64 -4.81
N PRO A 101 1.50 10.48 -4.38
CA PRO A 101 1.27 11.34 -3.22
C PRO A 101 0.37 12.54 -3.52
N THR A 102 0.21 12.92 -4.80
CA THR A 102 -0.42 14.19 -5.17
C THR A 102 -1.53 14.07 -6.23
N ASP A 103 -1.87 12.87 -6.67
CA ASP A 103 -2.97 12.68 -7.60
C ASP A 103 -4.29 12.71 -6.83
N ILE A 104 -5.15 13.68 -7.16
CA ILE A 104 -6.46 13.82 -6.49
C ILE A 104 -7.30 12.55 -6.66
N ASN A 105 -7.11 11.82 -7.76
CA ASN A 105 -7.84 10.56 -8.00
C ASN A 105 -7.36 9.42 -7.11
N ASN A 106 -6.23 9.59 -6.44
CA ASN A 106 -5.72 8.63 -5.46
C ASN A 106 -6.12 9.00 -4.03
N LYS A 107 -7.02 9.94 -3.87
CA LYS A 107 -7.44 10.43 -2.56
C LYS A 107 -8.92 10.16 -2.34
N THR A 108 -9.27 9.82 -1.11
CA THR A 108 -10.66 9.70 -0.69
C THR A 108 -10.75 10.13 0.77
N ALA A 109 -11.91 10.69 1.15
CA ALA A 109 -12.13 11.12 2.53
C ALA A 109 -12.78 9.98 3.30
N ILE A 110 -12.22 9.62 4.45
CA ILE A 110 -12.78 8.58 5.30
C ILE A 110 -12.75 9.02 6.76
N GLN A 111 -13.60 8.41 7.55
CA GLN A 111 -13.62 8.66 8.99
C GLN A 111 -12.35 8.11 9.63
N SER A 112 -11.80 8.83 10.61
CA SER A 112 -10.59 8.39 11.33
C SER A 112 -10.74 6.97 11.88
N GLN A 113 -11.93 6.65 12.37
CA GLN A 113 -12.22 5.34 12.94
C GLN A 113 -12.11 4.23 11.90
N VAL A 114 -12.63 4.48 10.68
CA VAL A 114 -12.53 3.54 9.57
C VAL A 114 -11.07 3.32 9.21
N HIS A 115 -10.29 4.39 9.14
CA HIS A 115 -8.88 4.32 8.82
C HIS A 115 -8.14 3.44 9.83
N ARG A 116 -8.33 3.69 11.13
CA ARG A 116 -7.63 2.95 12.18
C ARG A 116 -8.05 1.50 12.30
N ARG A 117 -9.36 1.23 12.14
CA ARG A 117 -9.90 -0.11 12.40
C ARG A 117 -9.74 -1.08 11.25
N TYR A 118 -9.84 -0.57 10.03
CA TYR A 118 -9.96 -1.45 8.86
C TYR A 118 -8.84 -1.26 7.85
N VAL A 119 -8.48 -0.01 7.56
CA VAL A 119 -7.54 0.30 6.49
C VAL A 119 -6.11 0.06 6.93
N THR A 120 -5.70 0.67 8.04
CA THR A 120 -4.33 0.56 8.53
C THR A 120 -3.93 -0.90 8.84
N PRO A 121 -4.77 -1.70 9.52
CA PRO A 121 -4.38 -3.09 9.79
C PRO A 121 -4.17 -3.91 8.53
N TRP A 122 -5.00 -3.71 7.50
CA TRP A 122 -4.87 -4.47 6.26
C TRP A 122 -3.55 -4.13 5.56
N TRP A 123 -3.26 -2.83 5.38
CA TRP A 123 -2.01 -2.41 4.73
C TRP A 123 -0.78 -2.74 5.55
N SER A 124 -0.89 -2.76 6.89
CA SER A 124 0.21 -3.20 7.76
C SER A 124 0.55 -4.67 7.54
N LYS A 125 -0.47 -5.50 7.33
CA LYS A 125 -0.26 -6.91 6.99
C LYS A 125 0.51 -7.03 5.67
N ILE A 126 0.09 -6.28 4.64
CA ILE A 126 0.77 -6.29 3.35
C ILE A 126 2.22 -5.84 3.51
N ARG A 127 2.44 -4.73 4.22
CA ARG A 127 3.79 -4.21 4.47
C ARG A 127 4.69 -5.29 5.09
N ASP A 128 4.18 -5.98 6.11
CA ASP A 128 4.97 -6.99 6.81
C ASP A 128 5.32 -8.15 5.89
N GLU A 129 4.39 -8.58 5.04
CA GLU A 129 4.63 -9.66 4.08
C GLU A 129 5.67 -9.25 3.03
N VAL A 130 5.59 -8.02 2.53
CA VAL A 130 6.56 -7.52 1.55
C VAL A 130 7.94 -7.42 2.19
N LYS A 131 8.04 -6.89 3.40
CA LYS A 131 9.34 -6.77 4.09
C LYS A 131 9.99 -8.13 4.32
N LYS A 132 9.22 -9.13 4.67
CA LYS A 132 9.75 -10.50 4.79
C LYS A 132 10.32 -10.99 3.46
N GLY A 133 9.61 -10.72 2.37
CA GLY A 133 10.03 -11.16 1.04
C GLY A 133 11.26 -10.45 0.52
N LEU A 134 11.46 -9.18 0.92
CA LEU A 134 12.60 -8.37 0.48
C LEU A 134 13.85 -8.60 1.33
N ASN A 135 13.74 -9.27 2.46
CA ASN A 135 14.88 -9.62 3.31
C ASN A 135 15.40 -11.05 3.01
#